data_d54f9f62cd25fee242b0d5689347c491
#
_entry.id   d54f9f62cd25fee242b0d5689347c491
#
_cell.length_a   1.000
_cell.length_b   1.000
_cell.length_c   1.000
_cell.angle_alpha   90.00
_cell.angle_beta   90.00
_cell.angle_gamma   90.00
#
_symmetry.space_group_name_H-M   'P 1'
#
loop_
_entity.id
_entity.type
_entity.pdbx_description
1 polymer ?
#
loop_
_entity_poly.entity_id
_entity_poly.type
_entity_poly.pdbx_seq_one_letter_code
_entity_poly.pdbx_strand_id
1 'polypeptide(L)'
;MRAAGGHRHAPEMTHQISKMGQDVSVTFVPHLLPMIRGIEVTAYVSTSLSVTEAREIFVSRYQYEPLVSVVSDGEYPETRWVRGSNRCVIGVYQQQPGQLIISSVIDNLVKGAAGQAIQNMNLMLGLNEFDALPMYALSP
;
A
#
# COMPACT_ATOMS: atom_id res chain seq x y z
N MET A 1 -6.60 -9.18 -20.60
CA MET A 1 -5.54 -8.64 -19.72
C MET A 1 -4.40 -8.15 -20.61
N ARG A 2 -3.99 -6.87 -20.57
CA ARG A 2 -2.88 -6.38 -21.37
C ARG A 2 -1.56 -6.72 -20.65
N ALA A 3 -0.58 -7.20 -21.39
CA ALA A 3 0.74 -7.57 -20.89
C ALA A 3 1.48 -6.39 -20.22
N ALA A 4 2.57 -6.68 -19.53
CA ALA A 4 3.47 -5.69 -18.94
C ALA A 4 3.78 -4.55 -19.92
N GLY A 5 3.66 -3.31 -19.48
CA GLY A 5 3.86 -2.11 -20.30
C GLY A 5 2.61 -1.47 -20.90
N GLY A 6 1.43 -2.14 -20.83
CA GLY A 6 0.18 -1.61 -21.39
C GLY A 6 -0.93 -1.32 -20.38
N HIS A 7 -0.68 -1.47 -19.09
CA HIS A 7 -1.70 -1.21 -18.07
C HIS A 7 -1.77 0.29 -17.75
N ARG A 8 -3.02 0.84 -17.73
CA ARG A 8 -3.28 2.27 -17.50
C ARG A 8 -2.68 2.84 -16.20
N HIS A 9 -2.47 2.02 -15.19
CA HIS A 9 -1.89 2.46 -13.92
C HIS A 9 -0.36 2.67 -13.98
N ALA A 10 0.36 2.05 -14.92
CA ALA A 10 1.82 2.19 -15.01
C ALA A 10 2.25 3.66 -15.20
N PRO A 11 1.74 4.41 -16.21
CA PRO A 11 2.08 5.81 -16.37
C PRO A 11 1.59 6.69 -15.20
N GLU A 12 0.45 6.36 -14.60
CA GLU A 12 -0.09 7.07 -13.44
C GLU A 12 0.85 6.93 -12.23
N MET A 13 1.28 5.72 -11.90
CA MET A 13 2.24 5.47 -10.82
C MET A 13 3.56 6.20 -11.06
N THR A 14 4.13 6.07 -12.26
CA THR A 14 5.37 6.77 -12.62
C THR A 14 5.21 8.26 -12.43
N HIS A 15 4.12 8.86 -12.92
CA HIS A 15 3.85 10.29 -12.78
C HIS A 15 3.72 10.72 -11.31
N GLN A 16 3.02 9.96 -10.47
CA GLN A 16 2.88 10.30 -9.05
C GLN A 16 4.20 10.18 -8.28
N ILE A 17 5.00 9.16 -8.57
CA ILE A 17 6.31 8.97 -7.93
C ILE A 17 7.28 10.07 -8.36
N SER A 18 7.31 10.43 -9.65
CA SER A 18 8.17 11.50 -10.17
C SER A 18 7.87 12.87 -9.56
N LYS A 19 6.63 13.12 -9.14
CA LYS A 19 6.26 14.36 -8.39
C LYS A 19 6.97 14.47 -7.03
N MET A 20 7.47 13.37 -6.48
CA MET A 20 8.20 13.37 -5.22
C MET A 20 9.68 13.79 -5.37
N GLY A 21 10.11 14.20 -6.57
CA GLY A 21 11.38 14.86 -6.80
C GLY A 21 12.48 14.05 -7.45
N GLN A 22 12.20 12.84 -7.92
CA GLN A 22 13.15 12.01 -8.68
C GLN A 22 12.48 11.32 -9.87
N ASP A 23 13.18 11.24 -10.99
CA ASP A 23 12.76 10.42 -12.11
C ASP A 23 12.93 8.94 -11.75
N VAL A 24 11.82 8.26 -11.55
CA VAL A 24 11.78 6.83 -11.20
C VAL A 24 11.16 6.05 -12.34
N SER A 25 11.83 4.99 -12.76
CA SER A 25 11.26 4.02 -13.70
C SER A 25 10.47 2.96 -12.92
N VAL A 26 9.20 2.80 -13.25
CA VAL A 26 8.31 1.80 -12.64
C VAL A 26 7.97 0.72 -13.65
N THR A 27 8.32 -0.53 -13.35
CA THR A 27 7.82 -1.70 -14.06
C THR A 27 6.61 -2.26 -13.31
N PHE A 28 5.43 -2.15 -13.89
CA PHE A 28 4.19 -2.64 -13.29
C PHE A 28 3.71 -3.92 -13.98
N VAL A 29 3.59 -4.99 -13.21
CA VAL A 29 3.12 -6.30 -13.69
C VAL A 29 1.92 -6.75 -12.85
N PRO A 30 0.68 -6.52 -13.30
CA PRO A 30 -0.49 -6.98 -12.59
C PRO A 30 -0.67 -8.50 -12.69
N HIS A 31 -0.97 -9.12 -11.55
CA HIS A 31 -1.34 -10.53 -11.46
C HIS A 31 -2.79 -10.65 -11.02
N LEU A 32 -3.52 -11.57 -11.63
CA LEU A 32 -4.87 -11.93 -11.19
C LEU A 32 -4.79 -13.28 -10.47
N LEU A 33 -5.16 -13.26 -9.20
CA LEU A 33 -5.14 -14.43 -8.34
C LEU A 33 -6.56 -14.97 -8.10
N PRO A 34 -6.74 -16.26 -7.79
CA PRO A 34 -8.03 -16.84 -7.45
C PRO A 34 -8.47 -16.44 -6.03
N MET A 35 -8.51 -15.14 -5.77
CA MET A 35 -8.97 -14.53 -4.52
C MET A 35 -10.25 -13.75 -4.80
N ILE A 36 -11.23 -13.88 -3.91
CA ILE A 36 -12.48 -13.13 -4.02
C ILE A 36 -12.25 -11.64 -3.73
N ARG A 37 -11.29 -11.31 -2.85
CA ARG A 37 -11.12 -9.97 -2.32
C ARG A 37 -9.70 -9.74 -1.81
N GLY A 38 -9.19 -8.52 -2.01
CA GLY A 38 -7.87 -8.08 -1.57
C GLY A 38 -6.97 -7.65 -2.73
N ILE A 39 -6.04 -6.77 -2.42
CA ILE A 39 -4.90 -6.40 -3.28
C ILE A 39 -3.66 -6.56 -2.43
N GLU A 40 -2.67 -7.23 -2.97
CA GLU A 40 -1.31 -7.22 -2.44
C GLU A 40 -0.38 -6.62 -3.49
N VAL A 41 0.47 -5.70 -3.05
CA VAL A 41 1.52 -5.12 -3.87
C VAL A 41 2.86 -5.52 -3.28
N THR A 42 3.73 -6.11 -4.09
CA THR A 42 5.13 -6.32 -3.76
C THR A 42 5.98 -5.41 -4.63
N ALA A 43 6.72 -4.49 -4.01
CA ALA A 43 7.63 -3.58 -4.69
C ALA A 43 9.08 -3.91 -4.36
N TYR A 44 9.89 -4.06 -5.40
CA TYR A 44 11.35 -4.20 -5.29
C TYR A 44 11.99 -2.84 -5.50
N VAL A 45 12.73 -2.37 -4.51
CA VAL A 45 13.32 -1.01 -4.49
C VAL A 45 14.83 -1.10 -4.36
N SER A 46 15.55 -0.58 -5.35
CA SER A 46 17.01 -0.44 -5.26
C SER A 46 17.36 0.76 -4.39
N THR A 47 18.12 0.53 -3.33
CA THR A 47 18.50 1.58 -2.36
C THR A 47 19.72 1.14 -1.54
N SER A 48 20.45 2.12 -1.03
CA SER A 48 21.53 1.88 -0.07
C SER A 48 21.06 1.79 1.39
N LEU A 49 19.78 2.07 1.65
CA LEU A 49 19.23 1.98 3.00
C LEU A 49 19.22 0.52 3.48
N SER A 50 19.50 0.34 4.77
CA SER A 50 19.22 -0.92 5.46
C SER A 50 17.70 -1.11 5.65
N VAL A 51 17.30 -2.34 5.95
CA VAL A 51 15.89 -2.62 6.28
C VAL A 51 15.40 -1.86 7.50
N THR A 52 16.27 -1.68 8.51
CA THR A 52 15.95 -0.94 9.73
C THR A 52 15.69 0.54 9.44
N GLU A 53 16.60 1.21 8.72
CA GLU A 53 16.42 2.61 8.32
C GLU A 53 15.17 2.81 7.48
N ALA A 54 14.94 1.95 6.49
CA ALA A 54 13.75 2.03 5.67
C ALA A 54 12.47 1.83 6.49
N ARG A 55 12.45 0.85 7.40
CA ARG A 55 11.30 0.60 8.28
C ARG A 55 11.02 1.80 9.19
N GLU A 56 12.05 2.43 9.77
CA GLU A 56 11.91 3.64 10.58
C GLU A 56 11.29 4.79 9.79
N ILE A 57 11.66 4.97 8.52
CA ILE A 57 11.05 5.96 7.63
C ILE A 57 9.54 5.69 7.48
N PHE A 58 9.14 4.45 7.22
CA PHE A 58 7.72 4.09 7.10
C PHE A 58 6.97 4.28 8.42
N VAL A 59 7.53 3.83 9.54
CA VAL A 59 6.91 4.01 10.87
C VAL A 59 6.75 5.49 11.19
N SER A 60 7.78 6.30 11.01
CA SER A 60 7.73 7.74 11.22
C SER A 60 6.72 8.43 10.31
N ARG A 61 6.66 8.04 9.03
CA ARG A 61 5.73 8.64 8.06
C ARG A 61 4.28 8.38 8.41
N TYR A 62 3.98 7.19 8.93
CA TYR A 62 2.61 6.74 9.15
C TYR A 62 2.19 6.67 10.63
N GLN A 63 3.01 7.15 11.57
CA GLN A 63 2.74 7.09 13.01
C GLN A 63 1.43 7.76 13.44
N TYR A 64 0.97 8.76 12.70
CA TYR A 64 -0.28 9.49 12.96
C TYR A 64 -1.40 9.14 11.99
N GLU A 65 -1.21 8.11 11.16
CA GLU A 65 -2.18 7.68 10.16
C GLU A 65 -2.90 6.40 10.64
N PRO A 66 -4.05 6.52 11.31
CA PRO A 66 -4.66 5.37 11.98
C PRO A 66 -5.19 4.29 11.03
N LEU A 67 -5.31 4.61 9.74
CA LEU A 67 -5.69 3.66 8.70
C LEU A 67 -4.50 2.95 8.05
N VAL A 68 -3.26 3.30 8.44
CA VAL A 68 -2.04 2.67 7.94
C VAL A 68 -1.25 2.09 9.10
N SER A 69 -0.79 0.87 8.96
CA SER A 69 0.10 0.24 9.93
C SER A 69 1.30 -0.42 9.24
N VAL A 70 2.44 -0.34 9.90
CA VAL A 70 3.67 -1.01 9.50
C VAL A 70 3.85 -2.19 10.45
N VAL A 71 3.98 -3.41 9.90
CA VAL A 71 4.14 -4.61 10.73
C VAL A 71 5.49 -4.65 11.44
N SER A 72 5.58 -5.46 12.49
CA SER A 72 6.83 -5.72 13.20
C SER A 72 7.84 -6.47 12.30
N ASP A 73 9.11 -6.44 12.70
CA ASP A 73 10.12 -7.22 11.99
C ASP A 73 9.78 -8.72 12.01
N GLY A 74 9.95 -9.37 10.85
CA GLY A 74 9.62 -10.77 10.68
C GLY A 74 8.13 -11.10 10.44
N GLU A 75 7.22 -10.13 10.57
CA GLU A 75 5.81 -10.31 10.21
C GLU A 75 5.56 -9.96 8.74
N TYR A 76 4.65 -10.68 8.09
CA TYR A 76 4.25 -10.44 6.71
C TYR A 76 2.77 -10.03 6.65
N PRO A 77 2.43 -8.91 5.96
CA PRO A 77 1.03 -8.51 5.82
C PRO A 77 0.24 -9.55 5.04
N GLU A 78 -0.98 -9.80 5.49
CA GLU A 78 -1.91 -10.71 4.82
C GLU A 78 -3.19 -9.99 4.44
N THR A 79 -3.75 -10.28 3.27
CA THR A 79 -4.99 -9.67 2.78
C THR A 79 -6.18 -9.88 3.72
N ARG A 80 -6.19 -10.98 4.49
CA ARG A 80 -7.22 -11.25 5.50
C ARG A 80 -7.25 -10.21 6.63
N TRP A 81 -6.09 -9.57 6.95
CA TRP A 81 -6.00 -8.58 8.03
C TRP A 81 -6.68 -7.26 7.70
N VAL A 82 -6.98 -7.03 6.43
CA VAL A 82 -7.58 -5.78 5.95
C VAL A 82 -8.94 -5.98 5.29
N ARG A 83 -9.37 -7.23 5.13
CA ARG A 83 -10.60 -7.59 4.43
C ARG A 83 -11.81 -6.89 5.04
N GLY A 84 -12.55 -6.14 4.22
CA GLY A 84 -13.72 -5.38 4.63
C GLY A 84 -13.42 -4.10 5.41
N SER A 85 -12.16 -3.73 5.60
CA SER A 85 -11.76 -2.51 6.30
C SER A 85 -11.12 -1.48 5.37
N ASN A 86 -11.05 -0.23 5.83
CA ASN A 86 -10.34 0.84 5.12
C ASN A 86 -8.85 0.94 5.50
N ARG A 87 -8.27 -0.15 5.98
CA ARG A 87 -6.88 -0.20 6.42
C ARG A 87 -5.92 -0.56 5.28
N CYS A 88 -4.69 -0.08 5.43
CA CYS A 88 -3.51 -0.52 4.68
C CYS A 88 -2.48 -1.07 5.67
N VAL A 89 -1.90 -2.22 5.38
CA VAL A 89 -0.83 -2.81 6.19
C VAL A 89 0.40 -2.97 5.32
N ILE A 90 1.55 -2.50 5.83
CA ILE A 90 2.83 -2.43 5.10
C ILE A 90 3.88 -3.26 5.83
N GLY A 91 4.67 -4.03 5.09
CA GLY A 91 5.87 -4.72 5.55
C GLY A 91 7.10 -4.28 4.75
N VAL A 92 8.24 -4.19 5.41
CA VAL A 92 9.53 -3.80 4.80
C VAL A 92 10.54 -4.89 5.10
N TYR A 93 11.17 -5.43 4.04
CA TYR A 93 12.08 -6.57 4.12
C TYR A 93 13.33 -6.33 3.28
N GLN A 94 14.36 -7.09 3.56
CA GLN A 94 15.57 -7.12 2.75
C GLN A 94 16.01 -8.58 2.54
N GLN A 95 16.10 -8.99 1.29
CA GLN A 95 16.61 -10.32 0.95
C GLN A 95 18.11 -10.29 0.65
N GLN A 96 18.59 -9.17 0.09
CA GLN A 96 19.99 -8.98 -0.26
C GLN A 96 20.37 -7.50 -0.11
N PRO A 97 21.65 -7.17 0.17
CA PRO A 97 22.10 -5.78 0.23
C PRO A 97 21.78 -5.02 -1.06
N GLY A 98 21.37 -3.76 -0.93
CA GLY A 98 21.05 -2.89 -2.06
C GLY A 98 19.64 -3.05 -2.64
N GLN A 99 18.83 -3.97 -2.11
CA GLN A 99 17.45 -4.16 -2.55
C GLN A 99 16.51 -4.38 -1.38
N LEU A 100 15.52 -3.52 -1.24
CA LEU A 100 14.41 -3.70 -0.32
C LEU A 100 13.22 -4.33 -1.03
N ILE A 101 12.43 -5.07 -0.27
CA ILE A 101 11.12 -5.58 -0.65
C ILE A 101 10.09 -4.91 0.25
N ILE A 102 9.14 -4.22 -0.35
CA ILE A 102 8.02 -3.59 0.36
C ILE A 102 6.76 -4.32 -0.06
N SER A 103 6.08 -4.94 0.89
CA SER A 103 4.76 -5.53 0.69
C SER A 103 3.70 -4.64 1.30
N SER A 104 2.58 -4.46 0.63
CA SER A 104 1.42 -3.78 1.20
C SER A 104 0.14 -4.47 0.80
N VAL A 105 -0.82 -4.50 1.73
CA VAL A 105 -2.13 -5.13 1.51
C VAL A 105 -3.25 -4.16 1.83
N ILE A 106 -4.29 -4.19 1.01
CA ILE A 106 -5.53 -3.45 1.19
C ILE A 106 -6.73 -4.30 0.78
N ASP A 107 -7.91 -3.91 1.22
CA ASP A 107 -9.17 -4.39 0.63
C ASP A 107 -9.44 -3.64 -0.67
N ASN A 108 -9.60 -4.36 -1.77
CA ASN A 108 -9.79 -3.77 -3.11
C ASN A 108 -11.12 -3.02 -3.28
N LEU A 109 -12.15 -3.34 -2.50
CA LEU A 109 -13.47 -2.73 -2.60
C LEU A 109 -13.69 -1.60 -1.58
N VAL A 110 -12.94 -1.62 -0.48
CA VAL A 110 -13.01 -0.58 0.56
C VAL A 110 -11.86 0.41 0.36
N LYS A 111 -10.66 0.15 0.88
CA LYS A 111 -9.51 1.06 0.73
C LYS A 111 -9.12 1.30 -0.72
N GLY A 112 -9.23 0.28 -1.56
CA GLY A 112 -8.95 0.38 -3.00
C GLY A 112 -10.04 1.05 -3.83
N ALA A 113 -11.21 1.38 -3.27
CA ALA A 113 -12.35 1.92 -4.01
C ALA A 113 -13.21 2.86 -3.14
N ALA A 114 -14.38 2.40 -2.70
CA ALA A 114 -15.38 3.24 -2.06
C ALA A 114 -14.91 3.85 -0.73
N GLY A 115 -14.18 3.09 0.08
CA GLY A 115 -13.67 3.59 1.37
C GLY A 115 -12.67 4.73 1.19
N GLN A 116 -11.79 4.68 0.18
CA GLN A 116 -10.89 5.79 -0.11
C GLN A 116 -11.64 7.03 -0.62
N ALA A 117 -12.71 6.83 -1.39
CA ALA A 117 -13.54 7.95 -1.84
C ALA A 117 -14.23 8.65 -0.66
N ILE A 118 -14.77 7.89 0.31
CA ILE A 118 -15.37 8.43 1.53
C ILE A 118 -14.30 9.14 2.37
N GLN A 119 -13.12 8.55 2.56
CA GLN A 119 -12.02 9.17 3.29
C GLN A 119 -11.62 10.53 2.67
N ASN A 120 -11.47 10.57 1.36
CA ASN A 120 -11.16 11.82 0.64
C ASN A 120 -12.28 12.86 0.81
N MET A 121 -13.54 12.44 0.73
CA MET A 121 -14.70 13.32 0.97
C MET A 121 -14.66 13.89 2.39
N ASN A 122 -14.42 13.07 3.41
CA ASN A 122 -14.33 13.52 4.79
C ASN A 122 -13.26 14.58 4.96
N LEU A 123 -12.05 14.35 4.42
CA LEU A 123 -10.95 15.32 4.47
C LEU A 123 -11.30 16.62 3.73
N MET A 124 -11.90 16.55 2.55
CA MET A 124 -12.28 17.72 1.75
C MET A 124 -13.36 18.58 2.44
N LEU A 125 -14.23 17.96 3.23
CA LEU A 125 -15.31 18.64 3.93
C LEU A 125 -14.92 19.04 5.37
N GLY A 126 -13.69 18.75 5.82
CA GLY A 126 -13.24 19.02 7.19
C GLY A 126 -13.94 18.16 8.24
N LEU A 127 -14.48 17.00 7.83
CA LEU A 127 -15.05 15.99 8.74
C LEU A 127 -13.94 15.13 9.35
N ASN A 128 -14.30 14.32 10.36
CA ASN A 128 -13.36 13.34 10.87
C ASN A 128 -13.04 12.30 9.77
N GLU A 129 -11.77 12.08 9.53
CA GLU A 129 -11.25 11.23 8.44
C GLU A 129 -11.87 9.82 8.42
N PHE A 130 -12.23 9.29 9.60
CA PHE A 130 -12.70 7.90 9.75
C PHE A 130 -14.22 7.76 9.77
N ASP A 131 -14.96 8.86 9.69
CA ASP A 131 -16.41 8.80 9.78
C ASP A 131 -16.99 7.89 8.70
N ALA A 132 -17.85 6.97 9.12
CA ALA A 132 -18.48 5.93 8.31
C ALA A 132 -17.51 4.94 7.62
N LEU A 133 -16.23 4.86 8.05
CA LEU A 133 -15.27 3.91 7.51
C LEU A 133 -15.11 2.69 8.43
N PRO A 134 -15.13 1.46 7.89
CA PRO A 134 -14.85 0.26 8.67
C PRO A 134 -13.36 0.20 9.04
N MET A 135 -13.07 0.19 10.34
CA MET A 135 -11.71 0.21 10.90
C MET A 135 -11.14 -1.18 11.16
N TYR A 136 -11.98 -2.20 11.22
CA TYR A 136 -11.58 -3.56 11.57
C TYR A 136 -11.91 -4.52 10.44
N ALA A 137 -11.03 -5.50 10.26
CA ALA A 137 -11.26 -6.55 9.29
C ALA A 137 -12.49 -7.39 9.69
N LEU A 138 -13.22 -7.85 8.68
CA LEU A 138 -14.27 -8.85 8.88
C LEU A 138 -13.58 -10.15 9.31
N SER A 139 -14.16 -10.80 10.31
CA SER A 139 -13.74 -12.16 10.67
C SER A 139 -13.86 -13.09 9.47
N PRO A 140 -12.95 -14.05 9.31
CA PRO A 140 -13.00 -15.01 8.21
C PRO A 140 -14.24 -15.89 8.27
#